data_3844a608aab930da343a39b32482f6f3
#
_entry.id   3844a608aab930da343a39b32482f6f3
#
_cell.length_a   1.000
_cell.length_b   1.000
_cell.length_c   1.000
_cell.angle_alpha   90.00
_cell.angle_beta   90.00
_cell.angle_gamma   90.00
#
_symmetry.space_group_name_H-M   'P 1'
#
loop_
_entity.id
_entity.type
_entity.pdbx_description
1 polymer ?
#
loop_
_entity_poly.entity_id
_entity_poly.type
_entity_poly.pdbx_seq_one_letter_code
_entity_poly.pdbx_strand_id
1 'polypeptide(L)'
;MSENRDYYEVLGVDRDADARTIKRAFLKKARTVHPDVSDDPEAEAKFKELNEAYSVLSDEQKRANYDRYGSPDGPGGSGYVDINDIFGGMGMDDLFSSFFGGGAGGGARSRRERRRGRDMAISLSVTLEEAALGCKKTISYDRLAPCDDCNGTGRAEGAQEKQCGRCHGTGYVTTVQRSFLGQVQSSSPCPDCHGEGTVIDHPCETCDGQGRTPSHEKIDIDIPAGVSTGRQLRVSGFGEAGLRGEPSGDLIVNVRVADHERFKRNGDDLYLVSDISIAQAALGCEIEVEGIMPDEVVKVTVPAGAQYGDTVSVNNYGMPRIGGGGSRGRLIVQLRVVVPTNLSNKQRELLRAFADEMGDGVASGKKSVTDRIKSALDDILD
;
A
#
# COMPACT_ATOMS: atom_id res chain seq x y z
N MET A 1 -3.44 45.72 12.62
CA MET A 1 -4.43 46.44 11.78
C MET A 1 -4.18 45.93 10.36
N SER A 2 -4.85 44.86 9.96
CA SER A 2 -4.76 44.35 8.58
C SER A 2 -5.61 45.24 7.70
N GLU A 3 -4.99 45.97 6.77
CA GLU A 3 -5.68 46.68 5.70
C GLU A 3 -6.53 45.67 4.93
N ASN A 4 -7.84 45.97 4.87
CA ASN A 4 -8.82 45.16 4.15
C ASN A 4 -8.51 45.29 2.65
N ARG A 5 -7.66 44.45 2.07
CA ARG A 5 -7.34 44.49 0.65
C ARG A 5 -8.55 44.08 -0.16
N ASP A 6 -8.77 44.75 -1.30
CA ASP A 6 -9.84 44.42 -2.23
C ASP A 6 -9.66 42.97 -2.79
N TYR A 7 -10.68 42.15 -2.68
CA TYR A 7 -10.65 40.77 -3.14
C TYR A 7 -10.28 40.62 -4.64
N TYR A 8 -10.63 41.62 -5.46
CA TYR A 8 -10.21 41.67 -6.87
C TYR A 8 -8.71 41.89 -6.99
N GLU A 9 -8.12 42.75 -6.15
CA GLU A 9 -6.66 42.95 -6.10
C GLU A 9 -5.92 41.71 -5.58
N VAL A 10 -6.46 41.04 -4.57
CA VAL A 10 -5.89 39.79 -4.03
C VAL A 10 -5.82 38.73 -5.12
N LEU A 11 -6.87 38.58 -5.93
CA LEU A 11 -6.88 37.65 -7.07
C LEU A 11 -6.12 38.23 -8.29
N GLY A 12 -5.91 39.54 -8.39
CA GLY A 12 -5.28 40.21 -9.51
C GLY A 12 -6.14 40.16 -10.77
N VAL A 13 -7.43 40.44 -10.62
CA VAL A 13 -8.42 40.47 -11.72
C VAL A 13 -9.18 41.77 -11.68
N ASP A 14 -9.73 42.18 -12.81
CA ASP A 14 -10.59 43.37 -12.90
C ASP A 14 -11.95 43.08 -12.27
N ARG A 15 -12.66 44.18 -11.82
CA ARG A 15 -13.96 44.04 -11.16
C ARG A 15 -15.07 43.53 -12.08
N ASP A 16 -14.90 43.60 -13.39
CA ASP A 16 -15.80 43.10 -14.42
C ASP A 16 -15.44 41.66 -14.90
N ALA A 17 -14.40 41.04 -14.30
CA ALA A 17 -13.96 39.72 -14.64
C ALA A 17 -15.07 38.67 -14.52
N ASP A 18 -15.17 37.80 -15.52
CA ASP A 18 -16.10 36.66 -15.50
C ASP A 18 -15.66 35.54 -14.53
N ALA A 19 -16.58 34.67 -14.17
CA ALA A 19 -16.32 33.57 -13.22
C ALA A 19 -15.18 32.63 -13.68
N ARG A 20 -14.97 32.51 -14.99
CA ARG A 20 -13.88 31.68 -15.56
C ARG A 20 -12.51 32.34 -15.36
N THR A 21 -12.45 33.65 -15.52
CA THR A 21 -11.23 34.45 -15.30
C THR A 21 -10.86 34.46 -13.83
N ILE A 22 -11.81 34.67 -12.94
CA ILE A 22 -11.63 34.58 -11.49
C ILE A 22 -11.07 33.22 -11.08
N LYS A 23 -11.69 32.12 -11.55
CA LYS A 23 -11.22 30.76 -11.27
C LYS A 23 -9.80 30.51 -11.80
N ARG A 24 -9.48 30.98 -13.00
CA ARG A 24 -8.15 30.81 -13.60
C ARG A 24 -7.08 31.58 -12.83
N ALA A 25 -7.37 32.80 -12.42
CA ALA A 25 -6.47 33.64 -11.62
C ALA A 25 -6.20 33.00 -10.26
N PHE A 26 -7.23 32.51 -9.59
CA PHE A 26 -7.10 31.77 -8.33
C PHE A 26 -6.20 30.56 -8.48
N LEU A 27 -6.46 29.65 -9.45
CA LEU A 27 -5.66 28.46 -9.67
C LEU A 27 -4.19 28.76 -10.01
N LYS A 28 -3.94 29.84 -10.72
CA LYS A 28 -2.58 30.29 -11.03
C LYS A 28 -1.85 30.75 -9.78
N LYS A 29 -2.47 31.59 -8.95
CA LYS A 29 -1.86 32.12 -7.72
C LYS A 29 -1.75 31.05 -6.64
N ALA A 30 -2.74 30.18 -6.48
CA ALA A 30 -2.72 29.09 -5.50
C ALA A 30 -1.54 28.14 -5.69
N ARG A 31 -1.13 27.86 -6.94
CA ARG A 31 0.07 27.05 -7.23
C ARG A 31 1.38 27.71 -6.83
N THR A 32 1.45 29.05 -6.84
CA THR A 32 2.68 29.76 -6.51
C THR A 32 2.82 30.08 -5.03
N VAL A 33 1.69 30.12 -4.30
CA VAL A 33 1.64 30.50 -2.87
C VAL A 33 1.30 29.27 -1.97
N HIS A 34 1.34 28.05 -2.53
CA HIS A 34 1.08 26.85 -1.75
C HIS A 34 2.16 26.63 -0.68
N PRO A 35 1.82 26.38 0.59
CA PRO A 35 2.78 26.24 1.67
C PRO A 35 3.82 25.12 1.47
N ASP A 36 3.47 24.07 0.69
CA ASP A 36 4.41 22.97 0.38
C ASP A 36 5.39 23.31 -0.78
N VAL A 37 5.16 24.40 -1.49
CA VAL A 37 5.93 24.75 -2.69
C VAL A 37 6.68 26.08 -2.53
N SER A 38 6.22 26.95 -1.63
CA SER A 38 6.76 28.29 -1.42
C SER A 38 7.59 28.37 -0.14
N ASP A 39 8.82 28.84 -0.25
CA ASP A 39 9.71 29.14 0.90
C ASP A 39 9.40 30.49 1.57
N ASP A 40 8.32 31.19 1.16
CA ASP A 40 7.93 32.48 1.70
C ASP A 40 7.29 32.31 3.10
N PRO A 41 7.84 32.92 4.16
CA PRO A 41 7.27 32.83 5.52
C PRO A 41 5.84 33.38 5.63
N GLU A 42 5.37 34.19 4.66
CA GLU A 42 4.00 34.71 4.59
C GLU A 42 3.09 33.88 3.65
N ALA A 43 3.57 32.77 3.09
CA ALA A 43 2.81 31.95 2.14
C ALA A 43 1.46 31.51 2.69
N GLU A 44 1.39 31.10 3.96
CA GLU A 44 0.17 30.66 4.61
C GLU A 44 -0.85 31.81 4.75
N ALA A 45 -0.41 33.00 5.12
CA ALA A 45 -1.29 34.16 5.23
C ALA A 45 -1.83 34.60 3.86
N LYS A 46 -0.95 34.64 2.84
CA LYS A 46 -1.33 34.96 1.46
C LYS A 46 -2.28 33.94 0.86
N PHE A 47 -2.10 32.66 1.20
CA PHE A 47 -2.98 31.58 0.76
C PHE A 47 -4.36 31.67 1.41
N LYS A 48 -4.45 32.05 2.69
CA LYS A 48 -5.72 32.31 3.38
C LYS A 48 -6.48 33.49 2.74
N GLU A 49 -5.82 34.63 2.51
CA GLU A 49 -6.40 35.77 1.82
C GLU A 49 -6.90 35.42 0.40
N LEU A 50 -6.14 34.61 -0.32
CA LEU A 50 -6.48 34.17 -1.66
C LEU A 50 -7.73 33.27 -1.70
N ASN A 51 -7.85 32.35 -0.73
CA ASN A 51 -9.01 31.48 -0.58
C ASN A 51 -10.27 32.28 -0.18
N GLU A 52 -10.13 33.22 0.73
CA GLU A 52 -11.21 34.10 1.14
C GLU A 52 -11.72 34.91 -0.05
N ALA A 53 -10.84 35.57 -0.79
CA ALA A 53 -11.20 36.34 -1.97
C ALA A 53 -11.93 35.47 -3.01
N TYR A 54 -11.46 34.27 -3.25
CA TYR A 54 -12.10 33.35 -4.19
C TYR A 54 -13.47 32.87 -3.68
N SER A 55 -13.62 32.57 -2.41
CA SER A 55 -14.89 32.11 -1.82
C SER A 55 -16.02 33.15 -1.97
N VAL A 56 -15.66 34.42 -1.92
CA VAL A 56 -16.62 35.54 -2.09
C VAL A 56 -16.90 35.81 -3.58
N LEU A 57 -15.86 35.89 -4.41
CA LEU A 57 -16.03 36.30 -5.81
C LEU A 57 -16.49 35.17 -6.74
N SER A 58 -16.40 33.89 -6.30
CA SER A 58 -16.91 32.75 -7.06
C SER A 58 -18.42 32.52 -6.90
N ASP A 59 -19.02 33.04 -5.87
CA ASP A 59 -20.46 32.97 -5.61
C ASP A 59 -21.15 34.25 -6.08
N GLU A 60 -22.14 34.12 -6.95
CA GLU A 60 -22.83 35.27 -7.57
C GLU A 60 -23.54 36.16 -6.55
N GLN A 61 -24.12 35.57 -5.51
CA GLN A 61 -24.79 36.33 -4.45
C GLN A 61 -23.81 37.04 -3.53
N LYS A 62 -22.77 36.37 -3.09
CA LYS A 62 -21.73 36.96 -2.23
C LYS A 62 -20.97 38.06 -2.95
N ARG A 63 -20.65 37.83 -4.24
CA ARG A 63 -20.04 38.85 -5.10
C ARG A 63 -20.92 40.08 -5.22
N ALA A 64 -22.23 39.93 -5.50
CA ALA A 64 -23.17 41.04 -5.61
C ALA A 64 -23.30 41.79 -4.28
N ASN A 65 -23.27 41.11 -3.14
CA ASN A 65 -23.26 41.73 -1.83
C ASN A 65 -21.96 42.49 -1.57
N TYR A 66 -20.82 41.88 -1.91
CA TYR A 66 -19.50 42.50 -1.76
C TYR A 66 -19.39 43.76 -2.64
N ASP A 67 -19.83 43.72 -3.88
CA ASP A 67 -19.79 44.83 -4.83
C ASP A 67 -20.71 45.98 -4.38
N ARG A 68 -21.81 45.67 -3.68
CA ARG A 68 -22.81 46.69 -3.23
C ARG A 68 -22.52 47.25 -1.85
N TYR A 69 -22.03 46.43 -0.94
CA TYR A 69 -21.94 46.76 0.49
C TYR A 69 -20.52 46.69 1.05
N GLY A 70 -19.54 46.23 0.26
CA GLY A 70 -18.17 46.01 0.71
C GLY A 70 -18.02 44.82 1.68
N SER A 71 -19.10 44.04 1.87
CA SER A 71 -19.12 42.85 2.73
C SER A 71 -19.88 41.71 2.06
N PRO A 72 -19.42 40.46 2.14
CA PRO A 72 -20.10 39.31 1.55
C PRO A 72 -21.44 38.98 2.18
N ASP A 73 -21.67 39.41 3.44
CA ASP A 73 -22.86 39.09 4.23
C ASP A 73 -23.98 40.15 4.14
N GLY A 74 -23.78 41.22 3.37
CA GLY A 74 -24.78 42.29 3.17
C GLY A 74 -24.88 43.31 4.32
N PRO A 75 -25.92 44.21 4.34
CA PRO A 75 -26.04 45.25 5.32
C PRO A 75 -26.43 44.71 6.70
N GLY A 76 -25.51 44.73 7.64
CA GLY A 76 -25.72 44.34 9.04
C GLY A 76 -25.02 43.04 9.47
N GLY A 77 -24.26 42.40 8.62
CA GLY A 77 -23.48 41.24 8.95
C GLY A 77 -22.23 41.60 9.76
N SER A 78 -22.37 41.76 11.05
CA SER A 78 -21.26 41.84 12.04
C SER A 78 -20.98 40.44 12.59
N GLY A 79 -20.69 39.49 11.73
CA GLY A 79 -20.34 38.14 12.11
C GLY A 79 -19.01 37.75 11.48
N TYR A 80 -17.93 38.16 12.11
CA TYR A 80 -16.65 37.50 11.91
C TYR A 80 -16.84 36.01 12.30
N VAL A 81 -17.17 35.17 11.36
CA VAL A 81 -17.02 33.72 11.55
C VAL A 81 -15.52 33.48 11.48
N ASP A 82 -14.92 33.23 12.63
CA ASP A 82 -13.50 32.93 12.73
C ASP A 82 -13.23 31.67 11.93
N ILE A 83 -12.55 31.85 10.79
CA ILE A 83 -12.17 30.76 9.89
C ILE A 83 -11.33 29.72 10.64
N ASN A 84 -10.68 30.08 11.74
CA ASN A 84 -9.97 29.15 12.62
C ASN A 84 -10.89 28.13 13.30
N ASP A 85 -12.16 28.47 13.59
CA ASP A 85 -13.12 27.51 14.16
C ASP A 85 -13.63 26.50 13.13
N ILE A 86 -13.59 26.84 11.84
CA ILE A 86 -13.95 25.93 10.73
C ILE A 86 -12.75 25.08 10.30
N PHE A 87 -11.53 25.61 10.38
CA PHE A 87 -10.30 24.95 9.90
C PHE A 87 -9.52 24.20 11.00
N GLY A 88 -9.84 24.36 12.27
CA GLY A 88 -9.08 23.79 13.39
C GLY A 88 -9.23 22.28 13.61
N GLY A 89 -10.10 21.59 12.90
CA GLY A 89 -10.40 20.19 13.15
C GLY A 89 -10.43 19.22 11.96
N MET A 90 -10.31 19.72 10.74
CA MET A 90 -10.37 18.88 9.53
C MET A 90 -9.19 19.16 8.62
N GLY A 91 -8.50 18.11 8.19
CA GLY A 91 -7.35 18.20 7.27
C GLY A 91 -7.73 18.92 5.97
N MET A 92 -6.80 19.72 5.45
CA MET A 92 -6.96 20.57 4.28
C MET A 92 -7.41 19.82 3.01
N ASP A 93 -7.04 18.54 2.88
CA ASP A 93 -7.39 17.65 1.75
C ASP A 93 -8.87 17.21 1.79
N ASP A 94 -9.44 16.97 2.97
CA ASP A 94 -10.84 16.58 3.12
C ASP A 94 -11.81 17.75 2.85
N LEU A 95 -11.39 18.96 3.15
CA LEU A 95 -12.19 20.17 2.88
C LEU A 95 -12.15 20.54 1.39
N PHE A 96 -11.00 20.37 0.73
CA PHE A 96 -10.85 20.62 -0.70
C PHE A 96 -11.71 19.63 -1.53
N SER A 97 -11.72 18.35 -1.15
CA SER A 97 -12.54 17.34 -1.81
C SER A 97 -14.04 17.53 -1.54
N SER A 98 -14.42 18.02 -0.35
CA SER A 98 -15.81 18.30 0.02
C SER A 98 -16.37 19.54 -0.67
N PHE A 99 -15.55 20.58 -0.88
CA PHE A 99 -15.98 21.85 -1.47
C PHE A 99 -15.87 21.87 -3.00
N PHE A 100 -14.88 21.17 -3.58
CA PHE A 100 -14.67 21.12 -5.02
C PHE A 100 -15.22 19.86 -5.71
N GLY A 101 -15.51 18.78 -4.96
CA GLY A 101 -16.12 17.55 -5.47
C GLY A 101 -17.64 17.51 -5.42
N GLY A 102 -18.30 18.46 -4.79
CA GLY A 102 -19.72 18.41 -4.44
C GLY A 102 -20.65 19.34 -5.22
N GLY A 103 -20.72 19.20 -6.54
CA GLY A 103 -21.85 19.71 -7.32
C GLY A 103 -23.10 18.84 -7.11
N ALA A 104 -24.13 19.39 -6.47
CA ALA A 104 -25.57 19.03 -6.50
C ALA A 104 -25.97 17.62 -7.04
N GLY A 105 -25.55 16.54 -6.38
CA GLY A 105 -25.91 15.16 -6.77
C GLY A 105 -25.63 14.14 -5.66
N GLY A 106 -25.20 14.57 -4.47
CA GLY A 106 -24.64 13.70 -3.43
C GLY A 106 -25.60 12.71 -2.75
N GLY A 107 -26.92 12.90 -2.81
CA GLY A 107 -27.87 12.05 -2.10
C GLY A 107 -28.02 10.63 -2.68
N ALA A 108 -28.00 10.48 -3.98
CA ALA A 108 -28.21 9.18 -4.64
C ALA A 108 -26.91 8.34 -4.70
N ARG A 109 -25.74 8.99 -4.90
CA ARG A 109 -24.44 8.28 -4.92
C ARG A 109 -24.07 7.73 -3.54
N SER A 110 -24.22 8.51 -2.47
CA SER A 110 -23.87 8.06 -1.11
C SER A 110 -24.78 6.93 -0.61
N ARG A 111 -26.00 6.82 -1.14
CA ARG A 111 -26.94 5.74 -0.79
C ARG A 111 -26.57 4.43 -1.48
N ARG A 112 -26.14 4.47 -2.75
CA ARG A 112 -25.70 3.31 -3.52
C ARG A 112 -24.37 2.75 -3.01
N GLU A 113 -23.45 3.62 -2.60
CA GLU A 113 -22.19 3.22 -1.97
C GLU A 113 -22.40 2.49 -0.63
N ARG A 114 -23.35 2.93 0.18
CA ARG A 114 -23.66 2.28 1.47
C ARG A 114 -24.30 0.91 1.34
N ARG A 115 -24.90 0.57 0.19
CA ARG A 115 -25.54 -0.71 -0.07
C ARG A 115 -24.62 -1.72 -0.73
N ARG A 116 -23.58 -1.25 -1.43
CA ARG A 116 -22.57 -2.14 -2.01
C ARG A 116 -21.87 -2.93 -0.90
N GLY A 117 -21.56 -4.18 -1.18
CA GLY A 117 -20.76 -5.02 -0.29
C GLY A 117 -19.38 -4.43 -0.05
N ARG A 118 -18.82 -4.68 1.11
CA ARG A 118 -17.47 -4.24 1.48
C ARG A 118 -16.43 -5.08 0.75
N ASP A 119 -15.33 -4.41 0.37
CA ASP A 119 -14.17 -5.13 -0.08
C ASP A 119 -13.51 -5.84 1.12
N MET A 120 -13.01 -7.05 0.89
CA MET A 120 -12.33 -7.87 1.90
C MET A 120 -10.85 -7.99 1.56
N ALA A 121 -10.00 -8.01 2.57
CA ALA A 121 -8.56 -8.19 2.39
C ALA A 121 -8.09 -9.42 3.17
N ILE A 122 -7.36 -10.30 2.50
CA ILE A 122 -6.73 -11.47 3.11
C ILE A 122 -5.26 -11.53 2.73
N SER A 123 -4.45 -12.19 3.57
CA SER A 123 -3.03 -12.42 3.29
C SER A 123 -2.81 -13.86 2.88
N LEU A 124 -2.08 -14.06 1.79
CA LEU A 124 -1.72 -15.37 1.26
C LEU A 124 -0.22 -15.54 1.25
N SER A 125 0.30 -16.53 1.99
CA SER A 125 1.71 -16.85 2.01
C SER A 125 2.05 -17.86 0.92
N VAL A 126 3.14 -17.60 0.19
CA VAL A 126 3.71 -18.47 -0.85
C VAL A 126 5.19 -18.66 -0.58
N THR A 127 5.73 -19.81 -0.96
CA THR A 127 7.19 -20.01 -0.89
C THR A 127 7.90 -19.28 -2.02
N LEU A 128 9.22 -19.17 -1.96
CA LEU A 128 10.00 -18.51 -3.00
C LEU A 128 9.95 -19.27 -4.33
N GLU A 129 9.93 -20.60 -4.27
CA GLU A 129 9.79 -21.49 -5.43
C GLU A 129 8.40 -21.34 -6.08
N GLU A 130 7.33 -21.33 -5.27
CA GLU A 130 5.98 -21.10 -5.76
C GLU A 130 5.87 -19.71 -6.42
N ALA A 131 6.52 -18.70 -5.83
CA ALA A 131 6.59 -17.37 -6.42
C ALA A 131 7.42 -17.35 -7.72
N ALA A 132 8.41 -18.22 -7.87
CA ALA A 132 9.22 -18.33 -9.08
C ALA A 132 8.47 -19.03 -10.21
N LEU A 133 7.78 -20.13 -9.89
CA LEU A 133 7.06 -20.93 -10.88
C LEU A 133 5.69 -20.36 -11.25
N GLY A 134 5.08 -19.62 -10.31
CA GLY A 134 3.65 -19.38 -10.30
C GLY A 134 2.90 -20.62 -9.82
N CYS A 135 1.77 -20.44 -9.20
CA CYS A 135 0.99 -21.54 -8.68
C CYS A 135 -0.50 -21.20 -8.57
N LYS A 136 -1.32 -22.24 -8.46
CA LYS A 136 -2.72 -22.11 -8.03
C LYS A 136 -2.82 -22.43 -6.55
N LYS A 137 -3.44 -21.56 -5.77
CA LYS A 137 -3.73 -21.81 -4.36
C LYS A 137 -5.21 -21.65 -4.07
N THR A 138 -5.78 -22.67 -3.43
CA THR A 138 -7.13 -22.62 -2.87
C THR A 138 -7.07 -21.92 -1.53
N ILE A 139 -7.84 -20.86 -1.36
CA ILE A 139 -8.02 -20.18 -0.09
C ILE A 139 -9.43 -20.39 0.42
N SER A 140 -9.58 -20.44 1.74
CA SER A 140 -10.86 -20.55 2.44
C SER A 140 -11.02 -19.34 3.36
N TYR A 141 -12.19 -18.71 3.32
CA TYR A 141 -12.49 -17.55 4.12
C TYR A 141 -13.99 -17.41 4.35
N ASP A 142 -14.36 -16.69 5.40
CA ASP A 142 -15.75 -16.42 5.74
C ASP A 142 -16.16 -15.06 5.21
N ARG A 143 -17.34 -14.99 4.59
CA ARG A 143 -17.92 -13.73 4.12
C ARG A 143 -19.45 -13.73 4.27
N LEU A 144 -20.04 -12.57 4.17
CA LEU A 144 -21.46 -12.46 3.89
C LEU A 144 -21.66 -12.71 2.39
N ALA A 145 -22.21 -13.88 2.04
CA ALA A 145 -22.55 -14.24 0.66
C ALA A 145 -24.00 -13.86 0.35
N PRO A 146 -24.40 -13.74 -0.94
CA PRO A 146 -25.81 -13.61 -1.29
C PRO A 146 -26.60 -14.78 -0.71
N CYS A 147 -27.74 -14.49 -0.11
CA CYS A 147 -28.62 -15.53 0.46
C CYS A 147 -29.17 -16.41 -0.66
N ASP A 148 -28.98 -17.71 -0.57
CA ASP A 148 -29.40 -18.70 -1.59
C ASP A 148 -30.89 -18.76 -1.73
N ASP A 149 -31.66 -18.66 -0.63
CA ASP A 149 -33.12 -18.80 -0.65
C ASP A 149 -33.82 -17.68 -1.39
N CYS A 150 -33.32 -16.43 -1.27
CA CYS A 150 -33.90 -15.30 -1.96
C CYS A 150 -33.02 -14.77 -3.12
N ASN A 151 -31.95 -15.47 -3.47
CA ASN A 151 -30.98 -15.04 -4.48
C ASN A 151 -30.49 -13.60 -4.27
N GLY A 152 -30.20 -13.28 -3.02
CA GLY A 152 -29.64 -11.97 -2.64
C GLY A 152 -30.69 -10.85 -2.50
N THR A 153 -31.94 -11.03 -2.87
CA THR A 153 -32.95 -9.96 -2.92
C THR A 153 -33.48 -9.52 -1.54
N GLY A 154 -33.33 -10.36 -0.53
CA GLY A 154 -33.91 -10.15 0.81
C GLY A 154 -35.41 -10.32 0.89
N ARG A 155 -36.09 -10.75 -0.20
CA ARG A 155 -37.54 -10.88 -0.30
C ARG A 155 -37.97 -12.35 -0.31
N ALA A 156 -39.04 -12.68 0.39
CA ALA A 156 -39.66 -13.94 0.22
C ALA A 156 -40.25 -14.08 -1.21
N GLU A 157 -40.55 -15.31 -1.63
CA GLU A 157 -41.12 -15.56 -2.96
C GLU A 157 -42.45 -14.81 -3.13
N GLY A 158 -42.58 -14.04 -4.20
CA GLY A 158 -43.76 -13.20 -4.46
C GLY A 158 -43.86 -11.89 -3.70
N ALA A 159 -42.95 -11.63 -2.76
CA ALA A 159 -42.92 -10.37 -1.99
C ALA A 159 -42.51 -9.17 -2.82
N GLN A 160 -43.09 -8.02 -2.49
CA GLN A 160 -42.81 -6.75 -3.16
C GLN A 160 -42.10 -5.77 -2.25
N GLU A 161 -41.25 -4.95 -2.85
CA GLU A 161 -40.64 -3.80 -2.19
C GLU A 161 -41.52 -2.57 -2.41
N LYS A 162 -41.95 -1.93 -1.32
CA LYS A 162 -42.82 -0.75 -1.33
C LYS A 162 -42.11 0.44 -0.76
N GLN A 163 -42.48 1.61 -1.26
CA GLN A 163 -41.98 2.87 -0.71
C GLN A 163 -42.40 2.99 0.75
N CYS A 164 -41.46 3.38 1.62
CA CYS A 164 -41.75 3.58 3.04
C CYS A 164 -42.78 4.70 3.23
N GLY A 165 -43.92 4.37 3.87
CA GLY A 165 -45.02 5.34 4.08
C GLY A 165 -44.66 6.51 4.98
N ARG A 166 -43.66 6.34 5.87
CA ARG A 166 -43.27 7.38 6.82
C ARG A 166 -42.32 8.43 6.24
N CYS A 167 -41.32 8.02 5.50
CA CYS A 167 -40.34 8.93 4.90
C CYS A 167 -40.56 9.18 3.41
N HIS A 168 -41.57 8.57 2.82
CA HIS A 168 -41.92 8.70 1.40
C HIS A 168 -40.70 8.50 0.49
N GLY A 169 -39.90 7.46 0.80
CA GLY A 169 -38.73 7.09 -0.01
C GLY A 169 -37.43 7.86 0.31
N THR A 170 -37.46 8.89 1.15
CA THR A 170 -36.25 9.68 1.46
C THR A 170 -35.24 8.91 2.33
N GLY A 171 -35.69 7.97 3.13
CA GLY A 171 -34.89 7.23 4.11
C GLY A 171 -34.66 7.98 5.42
N TYR A 172 -34.99 9.29 5.48
CA TYR A 172 -34.77 10.13 6.64
C TYR A 172 -36.07 10.84 7.07
N VAL A 173 -36.20 11.09 8.36
CA VAL A 173 -37.22 11.95 8.94
C VAL A 173 -36.57 13.16 9.55
N THR A 174 -37.10 14.34 9.20
CA THR A 174 -36.63 15.58 9.75
C THR A 174 -37.49 15.96 10.96
N THR A 175 -36.85 16.10 12.11
CA THR A 175 -37.51 16.54 13.34
C THR A 175 -37.06 17.97 13.63
N VAL A 176 -38.05 18.88 13.78
CA VAL A 176 -37.78 20.27 14.15
C VAL A 176 -37.91 20.37 15.66
N GLN A 177 -36.81 20.58 16.35
CA GLN A 177 -36.81 20.88 17.80
C GLN A 177 -36.71 22.39 18.01
N ARG A 178 -37.64 22.94 18.79
CA ARG A 178 -37.56 24.32 19.24
C ARG A 178 -36.65 24.40 20.47
N SER A 179 -35.49 24.99 20.29
CA SER A 179 -34.56 25.32 21.37
C SER A 179 -34.66 26.78 21.75
N PHE A 180 -34.16 27.17 22.91
CA PHE A 180 -34.05 28.53 23.38
C PHE A 180 -33.29 29.46 22.40
N LEU A 181 -32.39 28.88 21.57
CA LEU A 181 -31.59 29.60 20.58
C LEU A 181 -32.20 29.57 19.16
N GLY A 182 -33.43 29.05 18.99
CA GLY A 182 -34.09 28.96 17.69
C GLY A 182 -34.61 27.57 17.34
N GLN A 183 -35.03 27.39 16.08
CA GLN A 183 -35.45 26.09 15.55
C GLN A 183 -34.24 25.34 14.99
N VAL A 184 -33.96 24.18 15.57
CA VAL A 184 -32.92 23.26 15.05
C VAL A 184 -33.61 22.14 14.29
N GLN A 185 -33.28 21.98 13.01
CA GLN A 185 -33.70 20.83 12.20
C GLN A 185 -32.68 19.74 12.37
N SER A 186 -33.12 18.59 12.89
CA SER A 186 -32.33 17.38 12.99
C SER A 186 -32.87 16.35 12.02
N SER A 187 -32.01 15.79 11.16
CA SER A 187 -32.35 14.70 10.25
C SER A 187 -31.85 13.37 10.83
N SER A 188 -32.74 12.43 11.04
CA SER A 188 -32.42 11.09 11.54
C SER A 188 -32.86 10.00 10.56
N PRO A 189 -32.22 8.82 10.53
CA PRO A 189 -32.69 7.68 9.75
C PRO A 189 -34.13 7.35 10.12
N CYS A 190 -34.98 7.09 9.13
CA CYS A 190 -36.36 6.71 9.36
C CYS A 190 -36.43 5.41 10.17
N PRO A 191 -37.15 5.37 11.30
CA PRO A 191 -37.20 4.19 12.16
C PRO A 191 -37.92 3.00 11.50
N ASP A 192 -38.80 3.23 10.51
CA ASP A 192 -39.57 2.17 9.86
C ASP A 192 -38.77 1.46 8.76
N CYS A 193 -37.91 2.16 8.06
CA CYS A 193 -37.09 1.61 6.97
C CYS A 193 -35.60 1.67 7.28
N HIS A 194 -35.18 2.11 8.45
CA HIS A 194 -33.80 2.20 8.92
C HIS A 194 -32.84 2.94 7.95
N GLY A 195 -33.37 3.94 7.24
CA GLY A 195 -32.62 4.69 6.25
C GLY A 195 -32.76 4.17 4.82
N GLU A 196 -33.43 3.04 4.61
CA GLU A 196 -33.57 2.39 3.32
C GLU A 196 -34.54 3.10 2.35
N GLY A 197 -35.52 3.82 2.87
CA GLY A 197 -36.58 4.48 2.10
C GLY A 197 -37.63 3.53 1.50
N THR A 198 -37.38 2.23 1.56
CA THR A 198 -38.30 1.15 1.11
C THR A 198 -38.47 0.13 2.19
N VAL A 199 -39.60 -0.57 2.18
CA VAL A 199 -39.97 -1.65 3.13
C VAL A 199 -40.38 -2.84 2.31
N ILE A 200 -39.90 -4.02 2.71
CA ILE A 200 -40.31 -5.32 2.12
C ILE A 200 -41.52 -5.80 2.93
N ASP A 201 -42.62 -6.16 2.26
CA ASP A 201 -43.85 -6.62 2.92
C ASP A 201 -43.68 -8.03 3.53
N HIS A 202 -42.97 -8.92 2.85
CA HIS A 202 -42.61 -10.24 3.37
C HIS A 202 -41.08 -10.43 3.22
N PRO A 203 -40.28 -10.17 4.26
CA PRO A 203 -38.85 -10.41 4.24
C PRO A 203 -38.54 -11.91 4.16
N CYS A 204 -37.43 -12.27 3.55
CA CYS A 204 -36.91 -13.62 3.53
C CYS A 204 -36.54 -14.03 4.96
N GLU A 205 -37.06 -15.14 5.44
CA GLU A 205 -36.84 -15.63 6.81
C GLU A 205 -35.38 -15.99 7.09
N THR A 206 -34.67 -16.51 6.10
CA THR A 206 -33.28 -16.96 6.26
C THR A 206 -32.30 -15.80 6.44
N CYS A 207 -32.54 -14.66 5.83
CA CYS A 207 -31.64 -13.49 5.91
C CYS A 207 -32.27 -12.24 6.53
N ASP A 208 -33.47 -12.34 7.13
CA ASP A 208 -34.20 -11.23 7.74
C ASP A 208 -34.31 -9.98 6.85
N GLY A 209 -34.53 -10.22 5.56
CA GLY A 209 -34.65 -9.13 4.58
C GLY A 209 -33.33 -8.45 4.18
N GLN A 210 -32.18 -8.94 4.64
CA GLN A 210 -30.85 -8.37 4.28
C GLN A 210 -30.37 -8.80 2.89
N GLY A 211 -30.79 -9.97 2.42
CA GLY A 211 -30.35 -10.55 1.15
C GLY A 211 -28.98 -11.23 1.22
N ARG A 212 -28.41 -11.40 2.41
CA ARG A 212 -27.09 -12.00 2.59
C ARG A 212 -27.01 -12.81 3.87
N THR A 213 -26.20 -13.87 3.83
CA THR A 213 -25.99 -14.81 4.93
C THR A 213 -24.51 -15.10 5.11
N PRO A 214 -24.03 -15.41 6.33
CA PRO A 214 -22.68 -15.89 6.54
C PRO A 214 -22.43 -17.18 5.75
N SER A 215 -21.34 -17.23 5.00
CA SER A 215 -20.94 -18.40 4.21
C SER A 215 -19.43 -18.59 4.27
N HIS A 216 -19.03 -19.87 4.27
CA HIS A 216 -17.62 -20.26 4.16
C HIS A 216 -17.30 -20.56 2.71
N GLU A 217 -16.51 -19.71 2.09
CA GLU A 217 -16.18 -19.78 0.66
C GLU A 217 -14.80 -20.39 0.43
N LYS A 218 -14.66 -21.11 -0.67
CA LYS A 218 -13.39 -21.60 -1.19
C LYS A 218 -13.21 -21.11 -2.61
N ILE A 219 -12.04 -20.54 -2.88
CA ILE A 219 -11.72 -19.99 -4.20
C ILE A 219 -10.29 -20.33 -4.57
N ASP A 220 -10.09 -20.66 -5.85
CA ASP A 220 -8.77 -20.87 -6.43
C ASP A 220 -8.24 -19.56 -6.98
N ILE A 221 -7.01 -19.22 -6.57
CA ILE A 221 -6.31 -18.02 -7.00
C ILE A 221 -5.09 -18.39 -7.80
N ASP A 222 -5.01 -17.86 -9.01
CA ASP A 222 -3.84 -17.98 -9.86
C ASP A 222 -2.78 -16.93 -9.47
N ILE A 223 -1.64 -17.39 -9.01
CA ILE A 223 -0.50 -16.56 -8.62
C ILE A 223 0.49 -16.55 -9.78
N PRO A 224 0.75 -15.37 -10.39
CA PRO A 224 1.67 -15.30 -11.51
C PRO A 224 3.12 -15.53 -11.09
N ALA A 225 3.91 -16.13 -11.98
CA ALA A 225 5.34 -16.28 -11.78
C ALA A 225 6.01 -14.90 -11.62
N GLY A 226 6.98 -14.82 -10.69
CA GLY A 226 7.68 -13.58 -10.38
C GLY A 226 7.00 -12.71 -9.33
N VAL A 227 5.86 -13.12 -8.75
CA VAL A 227 5.14 -12.35 -7.75
C VAL A 227 6.06 -11.92 -6.60
N SER A 228 5.90 -10.70 -6.10
CA SER A 228 6.65 -10.15 -4.97
C SER A 228 5.76 -9.95 -3.75
N THR A 229 6.38 -9.91 -2.57
CA THR A 229 5.69 -9.52 -1.33
C THR A 229 5.06 -8.13 -1.48
N GLY A 230 3.82 -7.98 -0.98
CA GLY A 230 3.05 -6.74 -1.10
C GLY A 230 2.24 -6.61 -2.39
N ARG A 231 2.37 -7.55 -3.32
CA ARG A 231 1.50 -7.57 -4.51
C ARG A 231 0.07 -7.90 -4.11
N GLN A 232 -0.85 -7.11 -4.61
CA GLN A 232 -2.29 -7.31 -4.42
C GLN A 232 -2.90 -7.94 -5.67
N LEU A 233 -3.63 -9.03 -5.46
CA LEU A 233 -4.44 -9.67 -6.48
C LEU A 233 -5.91 -9.37 -6.14
N ARG A 234 -6.64 -8.80 -7.10
CA ARG A 234 -8.05 -8.44 -6.93
C ARG A 234 -8.93 -9.48 -7.60
N VAL A 235 -9.83 -10.04 -6.83
CA VAL A 235 -10.86 -10.97 -7.32
C VAL A 235 -12.21 -10.30 -7.20
N SER A 236 -12.76 -9.89 -8.33
CA SER A 236 -13.98 -9.09 -8.38
C SER A 236 -15.22 -9.89 -7.93
N GLY A 237 -16.06 -9.27 -7.08
CA GLY A 237 -17.32 -9.85 -6.61
C GLY A 237 -17.18 -10.89 -5.49
N PHE A 238 -15.97 -11.16 -4.99
CA PHE A 238 -15.71 -12.11 -3.92
C PHE A 238 -15.50 -11.48 -2.54
N GLY A 239 -15.77 -10.18 -2.39
CA GLY A 239 -15.91 -9.52 -1.09
C GLY A 239 -17.26 -9.82 -0.45
N GLU A 240 -17.69 -9.03 0.55
CA GLU A 240 -19.03 -9.17 1.14
C GLU A 240 -20.12 -8.87 0.11
N ALA A 241 -21.24 -9.56 0.20
CA ALA A 241 -22.41 -9.26 -0.60
C ALA A 241 -23.01 -7.90 -0.23
N GLY A 242 -23.49 -7.20 -1.24
CA GLY A 242 -24.28 -5.99 -1.03
C GLY A 242 -25.64 -6.29 -0.39
N LEU A 243 -26.27 -5.28 0.13
CA LEU A 243 -27.61 -5.38 0.70
C LEU A 243 -28.65 -5.48 -0.42
N ARG A 244 -29.58 -6.44 -0.29
CA ARG A 244 -30.78 -6.54 -1.16
C ARG A 244 -30.46 -6.55 -2.66
N GLY A 245 -29.47 -7.37 -3.06
CA GLY A 245 -29.10 -7.55 -4.47
C GLY A 245 -28.17 -6.47 -5.04
N GLU A 246 -27.71 -5.56 -4.21
CA GLU A 246 -26.64 -4.65 -4.64
C GLU A 246 -25.32 -5.41 -4.87
N PRO A 247 -24.41 -4.88 -5.71
CA PRO A 247 -23.18 -5.57 -6.05
C PRO A 247 -22.33 -5.91 -4.83
N SER A 248 -21.71 -7.09 -4.86
CA SER A 248 -20.70 -7.48 -3.88
C SER A 248 -19.47 -6.60 -3.97
N GLY A 249 -18.71 -6.52 -2.89
CA GLY A 249 -17.35 -5.99 -2.89
C GLY A 249 -16.38 -6.94 -3.59
N ASP A 250 -15.10 -6.59 -3.56
CA ASP A 250 -14.03 -7.38 -4.13
C ASP A 250 -13.17 -8.02 -3.03
N LEU A 251 -12.56 -9.15 -3.35
CA LEU A 251 -11.56 -9.76 -2.49
C LEU A 251 -10.16 -9.31 -2.93
N ILE A 252 -9.44 -8.71 -2.01
CA ILE A 252 -8.06 -8.25 -2.20
C ILE A 252 -7.14 -9.25 -1.51
N VAL A 253 -6.36 -9.99 -2.29
CA VAL A 253 -5.40 -10.96 -1.77
C VAL A 253 -4.01 -10.34 -1.75
N ASN A 254 -3.50 -10.10 -0.55
CA ASN A 254 -2.16 -9.59 -0.32
C ASN A 254 -1.18 -10.77 -0.31
N VAL A 255 -0.31 -10.85 -1.32
CA VAL A 255 0.67 -11.92 -1.42
C VAL A 255 1.87 -11.60 -0.52
N ARG A 256 2.27 -12.57 0.28
CA ARG A 256 3.49 -12.55 1.09
C ARG A 256 4.37 -13.72 0.68
N VAL A 257 5.55 -13.43 0.13
CA VAL A 257 6.55 -14.44 -0.16
C VAL A 257 7.32 -14.73 1.13
N ALA A 258 7.39 -16.00 1.52
CA ALA A 258 8.13 -16.43 2.69
C ALA A 258 9.65 -16.29 2.46
N ASP A 259 10.38 -16.07 3.55
CA ASP A 259 11.84 -16.10 3.50
C ASP A 259 12.31 -17.52 3.15
N HIS A 260 13.40 -17.60 2.37
CA HIS A 260 13.99 -18.86 1.96
C HIS A 260 15.33 -19.08 2.65
N GLU A 261 15.65 -20.34 3.02
CA GLU A 261 16.86 -20.67 3.79
C GLU A 261 18.15 -20.32 3.06
N ARG A 262 18.18 -20.55 1.75
CA ARG A 262 19.39 -20.40 0.92
C ARG A 262 19.44 -19.11 0.13
N PHE A 263 18.28 -18.64 -0.35
CA PHE A 263 18.18 -17.49 -1.21
C PHE A 263 17.64 -16.26 -0.48
N LYS A 264 18.25 -15.12 -0.76
CA LYS A 264 17.68 -13.80 -0.42
C LYS A 264 17.28 -13.10 -1.71
N ARG A 265 16.04 -12.66 -1.77
CA ARG A 265 15.49 -11.96 -2.93
C ARG A 265 15.64 -10.45 -2.78
N ASN A 266 16.11 -9.78 -3.84
CA ASN A 266 16.08 -8.34 -3.95
C ASN A 266 15.58 -7.95 -5.36
N GLY A 267 14.33 -7.49 -5.45
CA GLY A 267 13.67 -7.28 -6.74
C GLY A 267 13.52 -8.58 -7.54
N ASP A 268 14.15 -8.63 -8.71
CA ASP A 268 14.21 -9.82 -9.55
C ASP A 268 15.51 -10.64 -9.36
N ASP A 269 16.50 -10.08 -8.66
CA ASP A 269 17.77 -10.76 -8.42
C ASP A 269 17.68 -11.66 -7.17
N LEU A 270 18.38 -12.78 -7.22
CA LEU A 270 18.54 -13.73 -6.12
C LEU A 270 19.98 -13.71 -5.62
N TYR A 271 20.16 -13.71 -4.32
CA TYR A 271 21.45 -13.78 -3.64
C TYR A 271 21.60 -15.13 -2.97
N LEU A 272 22.73 -15.78 -3.20
CA LEU A 272 23.10 -17.05 -2.61
C LEU A 272 24.51 -16.94 -2.04
N VAL A 273 24.77 -17.53 -0.87
CA VAL A 273 26.12 -17.68 -0.33
C VAL A 273 26.63 -19.08 -0.68
N SER A 274 27.79 -19.17 -1.30
CA SER A 274 28.43 -20.45 -1.62
C SER A 274 29.80 -20.55 -0.98
N ASP A 275 30.09 -21.72 -0.41
CA ASP A 275 31.37 -22.02 0.22
C ASP A 275 32.38 -22.48 -0.84
N ILE A 276 33.56 -21.89 -0.80
CA ILE A 276 34.70 -22.29 -1.59
C ILE A 276 35.93 -22.52 -0.69
N SER A 277 36.77 -23.44 -1.05
CA SER A 277 38.03 -23.68 -0.35
C SER A 277 39.08 -22.59 -0.67
N ILE A 278 40.08 -22.43 0.20
CA ILE A 278 41.22 -21.54 -0.06
C ILE A 278 41.93 -21.85 -1.38
N ALA A 279 42.02 -23.12 -1.76
CA ALA A 279 42.64 -23.53 -3.01
C ALA A 279 41.79 -23.12 -4.24
N GLN A 280 40.46 -23.27 -4.16
CA GLN A 280 39.53 -22.81 -5.18
C GLN A 280 39.55 -21.30 -5.33
N ALA A 281 39.63 -20.60 -4.22
CA ALA A 281 39.71 -19.12 -4.22
C ALA A 281 41.03 -18.63 -4.86
N ALA A 282 42.16 -19.30 -4.55
CA ALA A 282 43.46 -18.91 -5.06
C ALA A 282 43.64 -19.21 -6.54
N LEU A 283 43.22 -20.40 -6.98
CA LEU A 283 43.47 -20.90 -8.33
C LEU A 283 42.34 -20.63 -9.32
N GLY A 284 41.16 -20.25 -8.81
CA GLY A 284 39.93 -20.20 -9.58
C GLY A 284 39.34 -21.60 -9.78
N CYS A 285 38.06 -21.66 -10.03
CA CYS A 285 37.34 -22.92 -10.28
C CYS A 285 35.99 -22.67 -10.95
N GLU A 286 35.36 -23.75 -11.39
CA GLU A 286 33.95 -23.77 -11.72
C GLU A 286 33.23 -24.51 -10.60
N ILE A 287 32.20 -23.90 -10.02
CA ILE A 287 31.33 -24.51 -9.01
C ILE A 287 29.93 -24.68 -9.57
N GLU A 288 29.23 -25.69 -9.12
CA GLU A 288 27.83 -25.91 -9.45
C GLU A 288 26.96 -25.57 -8.23
N VAL A 289 25.95 -24.74 -8.44
CA VAL A 289 24.99 -24.37 -7.41
C VAL A 289 23.58 -24.69 -7.91
N GLU A 290 22.70 -25.13 -7.02
CA GLU A 290 21.31 -25.36 -7.37
C GLU A 290 20.60 -24.02 -7.52
N GLY A 291 19.85 -23.86 -8.61
CA GLY A 291 19.01 -22.70 -8.87
C GLY A 291 17.70 -22.70 -8.07
N ILE A 292 16.83 -21.74 -8.36
CA ILE A 292 15.51 -21.63 -7.74
C ILE A 292 14.45 -22.49 -8.45
N MET A 293 14.68 -22.83 -9.71
CA MET A 293 13.77 -23.71 -10.45
C MET A 293 14.08 -25.16 -10.12
N PRO A 294 13.10 -26.06 -10.20
CA PRO A 294 13.32 -27.50 -10.02
C PRO A 294 14.42 -28.02 -10.98
N ASP A 295 15.29 -28.84 -10.44
CA ASP A 295 16.38 -29.50 -11.20
C ASP A 295 17.34 -28.55 -11.93
N GLU A 296 17.33 -27.26 -11.58
CA GLU A 296 18.20 -26.27 -12.18
C GLU A 296 19.58 -26.28 -11.53
N VAL A 297 20.61 -26.55 -12.31
CA VAL A 297 22.02 -26.48 -11.89
C VAL A 297 22.71 -25.35 -12.62
N VAL A 298 23.27 -24.41 -11.84
CA VAL A 298 23.92 -23.20 -12.35
C VAL A 298 25.43 -23.34 -12.20
N LYS A 299 26.15 -23.23 -13.30
CA LYS A 299 27.62 -23.20 -13.32
C LYS A 299 28.10 -21.78 -13.06
N VAL A 300 28.94 -21.64 -12.05
CA VAL A 300 29.49 -20.34 -11.60
C VAL A 300 31.01 -20.40 -11.70
N THR A 301 31.57 -19.55 -12.54
CA THR A 301 33.02 -19.45 -12.72
C THR A 301 33.59 -18.50 -11.66
N VAL A 302 34.38 -19.04 -10.75
CA VAL A 302 35.09 -18.27 -9.72
C VAL A 302 36.47 -17.89 -10.29
N PRO A 303 36.77 -16.56 -10.34
CA PRO A 303 38.09 -16.12 -10.84
C PRO A 303 39.20 -16.48 -9.84
N ALA A 304 40.41 -16.67 -10.37
CA ALA A 304 41.59 -16.85 -9.51
C ALA A 304 41.85 -15.59 -8.68
N GLY A 305 42.23 -15.80 -7.42
CA GLY A 305 42.43 -14.70 -6.47
C GLY A 305 41.16 -14.15 -5.82
N ALA A 306 40.04 -14.86 -5.93
CA ALA A 306 38.77 -14.48 -5.31
C ALA A 306 38.92 -14.31 -3.78
N GLN A 307 38.31 -13.26 -3.24
CA GLN A 307 38.35 -12.94 -1.83
C GLN A 307 37.03 -13.30 -1.13
N TYR A 308 37.08 -13.38 0.19
CA TYR A 308 35.87 -13.52 1.02
C TYR A 308 34.92 -12.34 0.78
N GLY A 309 33.69 -12.65 0.43
CA GLY A 309 32.65 -11.64 0.18
C GLY A 309 32.54 -11.20 -1.28
N ASP A 310 33.46 -11.60 -2.15
CA ASP A 310 33.36 -11.33 -3.59
C ASP A 310 32.06 -11.95 -4.14
N THR A 311 31.51 -11.31 -5.16
CA THR A 311 30.27 -11.74 -5.80
C THR A 311 30.47 -12.07 -7.28
N VAL A 312 29.89 -13.18 -7.68
CA VAL A 312 29.82 -13.60 -9.10
C VAL A 312 28.37 -13.56 -9.52
N SER A 313 28.06 -12.87 -10.61
CA SER A 313 26.69 -12.77 -11.13
C SER A 313 26.49 -13.64 -12.37
N VAL A 314 25.40 -14.40 -12.36
CA VAL A 314 24.98 -15.23 -13.52
C VAL A 314 23.62 -14.71 -14.00
N ASN A 315 23.55 -14.31 -15.26
CA ASN A 315 22.35 -13.74 -15.84
C ASN A 315 21.27 -14.80 -16.07
N ASN A 316 20.00 -14.39 -15.94
CA ASN A 316 18.83 -15.21 -16.25
C ASN A 316 18.62 -16.43 -15.32
N TYR A 317 19.14 -16.36 -14.09
CA TYR A 317 18.97 -17.37 -13.04
C TYR A 317 18.33 -16.80 -11.76
N GLY A 318 17.87 -15.56 -11.80
CA GLY A 318 17.07 -14.94 -10.74
C GLY A 318 15.58 -15.23 -10.85
N MET A 319 14.75 -14.40 -10.23
CA MET A 319 13.30 -14.48 -10.29
C MET A 319 12.76 -14.12 -11.67
N PRO A 320 11.68 -14.74 -12.13
CA PRO A 320 11.00 -14.34 -13.36
C PRO A 320 10.44 -12.91 -13.24
N ARG A 321 10.44 -12.19 -14.34
CA ARG A 321 9.85 -10.87 -14.44
C ARG A 321 8.38 -10.97 -14.83
N ILE A 322 7.51 -10.34 -14.06
CA ILE A 322 6.07 -10.31 -14.38
C ILE A 322 5.88 -9.62 -15.72
N GLY A 323 5.25 -10.33 -16.68
CA GLY A 323 5.04 -9.80 -18.04
C GLY A 323 6.30 -9.71 -18.91
N GLY A 324 7.44 -10.21 -18.44
CA GLY A 324 8.73 -10.10 -19.13
C GLY A 324 9.03 -11.18 -20.17
N GLY A 325 8.03 -11.92 -20.66
CA GLY A 325 8.22 -12.89 -21.77
C GLY A 325 9.22 -14.02 -21.47
N GLY A 326 9.34 -14.43 -20.20
CA GLY A 326 10.25 -15.50 -19.78
C GLY A 326 11.66 -15.03 -19.34
N SER A 327 11.93 -13.71 -19.37
CA SER A 327 13.18 -13.17 -18.83
C SER A 327 13.22 -13.26 -17.31
N ARG A 328 14.41 -13.54 -16.77
CA ARG A 328 14.66 -13.67 -15.33
C ARG A 328 15.71 -12.64 -14.89
N GLY A 329 15.74 -12.32 -13.60
CA GLY A 329 16.83 -11.57 -12.99
C GLY A 329 18.13 -12.34 -12.94
N ARG A 330 19.08 -11.87 -12.17
CA ARG A 330 20.40 -12.49 -11.99
C ARG A 330 20.40 -13.34 -10.74
N LEU A 331 21.25 -14.39 -10.76
CA LEU A 331 21.72 -15.05 -9.56
C LEU A 331 23.07 -14.42 -9.17
N ILE A 332 23.15 -13.88 -7.98
CA ILE A 332 24.36 -13.27 -7.42
C ILE A 332 24.87 -14.19 -6.33
N VAL A 333 26.00 -14.84 -6.61
CA VAL A 333 26.63 -15.78 -5.70
C VAL A 333 27.73 -15.06 -4.93
N GLN A 334 27.53 -14.90 -3.63
CA GLN A 334 28.55 -14.38 -2.73
C GLN A 334 29.47 -15.50 -2.26
N LEU A 335 30.77 -15.35 -2.48
CA LEU A 335 31.77 -16.34 -2.17
C LEU A 335 32.15 -16.25 -0.68
N ARG A 336 32.04 -17.38 0.03
CA ARG A 336 32.50 -17.54 1.39
C ARG A 336 33.72 -18.46 1.40
N VAL A 337 34.91 -17.88 1.53
CA VAL A 337 36.13 -18.67 1.58
C VAL A 337 36.21 -19.36 2.94
N VAL A 338 36.25 -20.70 2.89
CA VAL A 338 36.29 -21.52 4.11
C VAL A 338 37.70 -22.10 4.28
N VAL A 339 38.29 -21.80 5.45
CA VAL A 339 39.58 -22.37 5.84
C VAL A 339 39.37 -23.74 6.48
N PRO A 340 39.94 -24.81 5.95
CA PRO A 340 39.76 -26.16 6.51
C PRO A 340 40.39 -26.30 7.88
N THR A 341 39.61 -26.78 8.85
CA THR A 341 40.06 -26.97 10.24
C THR A 341 40.76 -28.33 10.45
N ASN A 342 40.36 -29.32 9.66
CA ASN A 342 40.90 -30.70 9.73
C ASN A 342 41.75 -30.99 8.48
N LEU A 343 43.06 -30.97 8.64
CA LEU A 343 44.04 -31.22 7.61
C LEU A 343 44.69 -32.59 7.80
N SER A 344 44.81 -33.36 6.74
CA SER A 344 45.68 -34.54 6.71
C SER A 344 47.15 -34.12 6.84
N ASN A 345 48.05 -35.07 7.20
CA ASN A 345 49.47 -34.76 7.31
C ASN A 345 50.04 -34.24 5.98
N LYS A 346 49.65 -34.87 4.86
CA LYS A 346 50.08 -34.44 3.53
C LYS A 346 49.57 -33.03 3.15
N GLN A 347 48.34 -32.71 3.46
CA GLN A 347 47.78 -31.36 3.22
C GLN A 347 48.50 -30.29 4.05
N ARG A 348 48.86 -30.63 5.31
CA ARG A 348 49.63 -29.75 6.18
C ARG A 348 51.04 -29.49 5.68
N GLU A 349 51.70 -30.54 5.15
CA GLU A 349 53.01 -30.41 4.51
C GLU A 349 52.96 -29.51 3.29
N LEU A 350 51.97 -29.71 2.39
CA LEU A 350 51.81 -28.87 1.20
C LEU A 350 51.52 -27.40 1.54
N LEU A 351 50.66 -27.15 2.55
CA LEU A 351 50.41 -25.79 2.98
C LEU A 351 51.61 -25.13 3.65
N ARG A 352 52.46 -25.89 4.33
CA ARG A 352 53.73 -25.35 4.87
C ARG A 352 54.71 -25.02 3.76
N ALA A 353 54.87 -25.91 2.77
CA ALA A 353 55.71 -25.61 1.64
C ALA A 353 55.25 -24.36 0.87
N PHE A 354 53.92 -24.18 0.72
CA PHE A 354 53.35 -22.99 0.12
C PHE A 354 53.64 -21.73 0.96
N ALA A 355 53.50 -21.80 2.30
CA ALA A 355 53.78 -20.68 3.17
C ALA A 355 55.27 -20.30 3.14
N ASP A 356 56.16 -21.30 3.09
CA ASP A 356 57.60 -21.07 2.98
C ASP A 356 57.97 -20.34 1.67
N GLU A 357 57.34 -20.69 0.56
CA GLU A 357 57.53 -20.00 -0.74
C GLU A 357 56.97 -18.57 -0.72
N MET A 358 55.90 -18.32 0.04
CA MET A 358 55.34 -16.96 0.24
C MET A 358 56.14 -16.11 1.21
N GLY A 359 57.04 -16.70 1.98
CA GLY A 359 57.78 -16.04 3.03
C GLY A 359 56.99 -15.81 4.34
N ASP A 360 55.90 -16.55 4.50
CA ASP A 360 55.01 -16.42 5.64
C ASP A 360 55.52 -17.25 6.84
N GLY A 361 55.69 -16.62 8.00
CA GLY A 361 55.99 -17.32 9.25
C GLY A 361 54.79 -18.07 9.79
N VAL A 362 54.71 -19.40 9.58
CA VAL A 362 53.64 -20.23 10.16
C VAL A 362 54.12 -20.90 11.43
N ALA A 363 53.25 -21.00 12.45
CA ALA A 363 53.58 -21.68 13.72
C ALA A 363 53.93 -23.14 13.44
N SER A 364 55.12 -23.55 13.80
CA SER A 364 55.50 -24.96 13.82
C SER A 364 54.53 -25.69 14.75
N GLY A 365 53.77 -26.65 14.21
CA GLY A 365 52.84 -27.48 14.99
C GLY A 365 53.55 -27.99 16.25
N LYS A 366 52.78 -28.17 17.35
CA LYS A 366 53.30 -28.65 18.62
C LYS A 366 54.37 -29.71 18.36
N LYS A 367 55.63 -29.38 18.72
CA LYS A 367 56.72 -30.38 18.70
C LYS A 367 56.16 -31.61 19.40
N SER A 368 56.24 -32.75 18.75
CA SER A 368 55.90 -34.04 19.38
C SER A 368 56.60 -34.12 20.74
N VAL A 369 55.98 -34.78 21.71
CA VAL A 369 56.64 -35.00 23.01
C VAL A 369 58.02 -35.63 22.81
N THR A 370 58.17 -36.48 21.76
CA THR A 370 59.44 -37.05 21.34
C THR A 370 60.44 -36.00 20.81
N ASP A 371 59.99 -34.96 20.08
CA ASP A 371 60.88 -33.89 19.61
C ASP A 371 61.28 -32.94 20.75
N ARG A 372 60.40 -32.73 21.73
CA ARG A 372 60.74 -31.99 22.96
C ARG A 372 61.74 -32.72 23.82
N ILE A 373 61.62 -34.06 23.92
CA ILE A 373 62.56 -34.90 24.64
C ILE A 373 63.91 -34.94 23.94
N LYS A 374 63.92 -34.99 22.59
CA LYS A 374 65.19 -34.99 21.82
C LYS A 374 65.92 -33.66 21.93
N SER A 375 65.18 -32.53 21.80
CA SER A 375 65.81 -31.20 21.95
C SER A 375 66.30 -30.97 23.39
N ALA A 376 65.63 -31.50 24.40
CA ALA A 376 66.06 -31.40 25.80
C ALA A 376 67.24 -32.36 26.10
N LEU A 377 67.41 -33.46 25.40
CA LEU A 377 68.55 -34.33 25.46
C LEU A 377 69.79 -33.74 24.76
N ASP A 378 69.58 -33.07 23.62
CA ASP A 378 70.68 -32.39 22.91
C ASP A 378 71.18 -31.16 23.70
N ASP A 379 70.30 -30.43 24.40
CA ASP A 379 70.66 -29.31 25.32
C ASP A 379 71.38 -29.76 26.62
N ILE A 380 71.38 -31.05 26.95
CA ILE A 380 72.05 -31.60 28.15
C ILE A 380 73.41 -32.22 27.75
N LEU A 381 73.65 -32.48 26.44
CA LEU A 381 74.84 -33.13 25.94
C LEU A 381 75.88 -32.15 25.35
N ASP A 382 75.51 -30.87 25.21
CA ASP A 382 76.42 -29.72 24.99
C ASP A 382 76.75 -29.02 26.31
#